data_f39e1f98315c636ea983cf9df37e04a2
#
_entry.id   f39e1f98315c636ea983cf9df37e04a2
#
_cell.length_a   1.000
_cell.length_b   1.000
_cell.length_c   1.000
_cell.angle_alpha   90.00
_cell.angle_beta   90.00
_cell.angle_gamma   90.00
#
_symmetry.space_group_name_H-M   'P 1'
#
loop_
_entity.id
_entity.type
_entity.pdbx_description
1 polymer ?
#
loop_
_entity_poly.entity_id
_entity_poly.type
_entity_poly.pdbx_seq_one_letter_code
_entity_poly.pdbx_strand_id
1 'polypeptide(L)'
;EYAAVAERYQRLDHEFRTRDGYAIEAQVGMVLTGLGFHKDDWARQTDEFSGGWQMRISLAKLLLQKPNLLLLDEPTNHLDLESRNWLEDYLKNYPFAFVLISHDRYFLDVTVRKTLEIWNKRIHLYSGNYDKYLAAKTERREQLEAAYKNQRERIEQLEVFINRFRYQATKAKQVQSRIKELEKIERIEIPEEEKTVH
;
A
#
# COMPACT_ATOMS: atom_id res chain seq x y z
N GLU A 1 39.54 19.44 -37.27
CA GLU A 1 39.48 18.33 -36.28
C GLU A 1 39.41 18.83 -34.83
N TYR A 2 40.34 19.71 -34.39
CA TYR A 2 40.36 20.22 -33.00
C TYR A 2 39.09 20.95 -32.58
N ALA A 3 38.50 21.78 -33.42
CA ALA A 3 37.29 22.51 -33.12
C ALA A 3 36.08 21.57 -32.89
N ALA A 4 35.92 20.53 -33.67
CA ALA A 4 34.84 19.55 -33.55
C ALA A 4 34.99 18.71 -32.27
N VAL A 5 36.20 18.38 -31.86
CA VAL A 5 36.51 17.67 -30.61
C VAL A 5 36.19 18.55 -29.39
N ALA A 6 36.57 19.83 -29.43
CA ALA A 6 36.32 20.80 -28.38
C ALA A 6 34.81 21.04 -28.19
N GLU A 7 34.05 21.18 -29.27
CA GLU A 7 32.62 21.36 -29.24
C GLU A 7 31.90 20.11 -28.67
N ARG A 8 32.33 18.90 -29.06
CA ARG A 8 31.81 17.65 -28.51
C ARG A 8 32.12 17.52 -27.01
N TYR A 9 33.33 17.89 -26.59
CA TYR A 9 33.70 17.87 -25.17
C TYR A 9 32.82 18.82 -24.37
N GLN A 10 32.68 20.08 -24.82
CA GLN A 10 31.81 21.05 -24.12
C GLN A 10 30.36 20.59 -23.98
N ARG A 11 29.81 19.97 -25.02
CA ARG A 11 28.47 19.42 -24.98
C ARG A 11 28.35 18.27 -23.97
N LEU A 12 29.30 17.33 -23.96
CA LEU A 12 29.33 16.21 -23.03
C LEU A 12 29.57 16.66 -21.58
N ASP A 13 30.46 17.62 -21.36
CA ASP A 13 30.69 18.16 -20.02
C ASP A 13 29.45 18.91 -19.50
N HIS A 14 28.78 19.67 -20.35
CA HIS A 14 27.53 20.32 -20.00
C HIS A 14 26.43 19.30 -19.66
N GLU A 15 26.26 18.25 -20.46
CA GLU A 15 25.31 17.17 -20.21
C GLU A 15 25.65 16.42 -18.91
N PHE A 16 26.92 16.15 -18.65
CA PHE A 16 27.41 15.51 -17.45
C PHE A 16 27.12 16.34 -16.18
N ARG A 17 27.32 17.66 -16.26
CA ARG A 17 27.01 18.59 -15.16
C ARG A 17 25.52 18.72 -14.92
N THR A 18 24.70 18.85 -15.99
CA THR A 18 23.24 18.99 -15.86
C THR A 18 22.57 17.74 -15.32
N ARG A 19 23.22 16.58 -15.45
CA ARG A 19 22.77 15.31 -14.88
C ARG A 19 23.42 14.98 -13.52
N ASP A 20 24.02 15.96 -12.86
CA ASP A 20 24.72 15.76 -11.58
C ASP A 20 25.81 14.66 -11.63
N GLY A 21 26.47 14.48 -12.77
CA GLY A 21 27.45 13.41 -13.00
C GLY A 21 28.59 13.38 -11.96
N TYR A 22 29.04 14.55 -11.48
CA TYR A 22 30.08 14.66 -10.44
C TYR A 22 29.56 14.21 -9.04
N ALA A 23 28.26 14.15 -8.82
CA ALA A 23 27.67 13.72 -7.54
C ALA A 23 27.36 12.21 -7.50
N ILE A 24 27.51 11.48 -8.61
CA ILE A 24 27.14 10.07 -8.72
C ILE A 24 27.82 9.20 -7.66
N GLU A 25 29.15 9.34 -7.50
CA GLU A 25 29.90 8.55 -6.51
C GLU A 25 29.42 8.82 -5.07
N ALA A 26 29.16 10.09 -4.75
CA ALA A 26 28.64 10.46 -3.43
C ALA A 26 27.23 9.90 -3.21
N GLN A 27 26.37 9.93 -4.23
CA GLN A 27 25.01 9.36 -4.14
C GLN A 27 25.06 7.83 -3.99
N VAL A 28 25.90 7.15 -4.75
CA VAL A 28 26.14 5.70 -4.61
C VAL A 28 26.62 5.38 -3.20
N GLY A 29 27.63 6.11 -2.71
CA GLY A 29 28.16 5.94 -1.36
C GLY A 29 27.12 6.14 -0.28
N MET A 30 26.28 7.17 -0.39
CA MET A 30 25.20 7.45 0.55
C MET A 30 24.18 6.29 0.58
N VAL A 31 23.74 5.80 -0.57
CA VAL A 31 22.75 4.72 -0.65
C VAL A 31 23.32 3.40 -0.15
N LEU A 32 24.56 3.05 -0.55
CA LEU A 32 25.20 1.81 -0.10
C LEU A 32 25.43 1.82 1.40
N THR A 33 25.98 2.91 1.96
CA THR A 33 26.19 3.04 3.42
C THR A 33 24.85 2.98 4.17
N GLY A 34 23.83 3.67 3.67
CA GLY A 34 22.50 3.63 4.26
C GLY A 34 21.85 2.25 4.28
N LEU A 35 22.15 1.41 3.30
CA LEU A 35 21.71 0.01 3.25
C LEU A 35 22.66 -0.97 3.97
N GLY A 36 23.65 -0.45 4.73
CA GLY A 36 24.51 -1.24 5.60
C GLY A 36 25.77 -1.80 4.95
N PHE A 37 26.12 -1.39 3.71
CA PHE A 37 27.38 -1.82 3.06
C PHE A 37 28.57 -1.05 3.61
N HIS A 38 29.62 -1.78 3.98
CA HIS A 38 30.91 -1.19 4.29
C HIS A 38 31.64 -0.76 3.01
N LYS A 39 32.51 0.23 3.13
CA LYS A 39 33.26 0.76 1.99
C LYS A 39 34.12 -0.31 1.28
N ASP A 40 34.62 -1.28 2.05
CA ASP A 40 35.41 -2.39 1.54
C ASP A 40 34.60 -3.36 0.66
N ASP A 41 33.26 -3.36 0.80
CA ASP A 41 32.36 -4.20 0.03
C ASP A 41 32.07 -3.63 -1.37
N TRP A 42 32.33 -2.33 -1.61
CA TRP A 42 31.90 -1.67 -2.83
C TRP A 42 32.60 -2.17 -4.11
N ALA A 43 33.81 -2.73 -3.95
CA ALA A 43 34.59 -3.29 -5.06
C ALA A 43 34.36 -4.80 -5.27
N ARG A 44 33.56 -5.45 -4.40
CA ARG A 44 33.29 -6.89 -4.49
C ARG A 44 32.31 -7.21 -5.61
N GLN A 45 32.41 -8.43 -6.15
CA GLN A 45 31.45 -8.91 -7.14
C GLN A 45 30.10 -9.25 -6.47
N THR A 46 29.00 -9.01 -7.19
CA THR A 46 27.64 -9.16 -6.63
C THR A 46 27.27 -10.60 -6.30
N ASP A 47 27.88 -11.58 -6.95
CA ASP A 47 27.70 -13.01 -6.73
C ASP A 47 28.38 -13.53 -5.44
N GLU A 48 29.31 -12.77 -4.90
CA GLU A 48 29.94 -13.09 -3.61
C GLU A 48 29.05 -12.81 -2.40
N PHE A 49 27.93 -12.12 -2.61
CA PHE A 49 27.01 -11.74 -1.54
C PHE A 49 25.90 -12.78 -1.34
N SER A 50 25.46 -12.93 -0.09
CA SER A 50 24.30 -13.77 0.22
C SER A 50 23.00 -13.19 -0.40
N GLY A 51 21.95 -14.02 -0.53
CA GLY A 51 20.69 -13.61 -1.14
C GLY A 51 20.08 -12.34 -0.53
N GLY A 52 20.13 -12.18 0.80
CA GLY A 52 19.66 -10.96 1.47
C GLY A 52 20.45 -9.71 1.08
N TRP A 53 21.77 -9.83 0.94
CA TRP A 53 22.62 -8.74 0.47
C TRP A 53 22.39 -8.44 -1.01
N GLN A 54 22.14 -9.44 -1.85
CA GLN A 54 21.78 -9.23 -3.25
C GLN A 54 20.45 -8.46 -3.39
N MET A 55 19.49 -8.73 -2.49
CA MET A 55 18.25 -7.95 -2.43
C MET A 55 18.52 -6.48 -2.05
N ARG A 56 19.42 -6.22 -1.08
CA ARG A 56 19.85 -4.85 -0.74
C ARG A 56 20.55 -4.16 -1.93
N ILE A 57 21.36 -4.87 -2.71
CA ILE A 57 21.98 -4.35 -3.95
C ILE A 57 20.89 -3.98 -4.97
N SER A 58 19.90 -4.83 -5.15
CA SER A 58 18.78 -4.56 -6.07
C SER A 58 17.98 -3.34 -5.63
N LEU A 59 17.72 -3.21 -4.32
CA LEU A 59 17.09 -2.01 -3.75
C LEU A 59 17.96 -0.76 -3.98
N ALA A 60 19.28 -0.83 -3.75
CA ALA A 60 20.19 0.28 -4.01
C ALA A 60 20.11 0.76 -5.46
N LYS A 61 20.15 -0.15 -6.42
CA LYS A 61 20.01 0.17 -7.85
C LYS A 61 18.69 0.89 -8.15
N LEU A 62 17.59 0.41 -7.57
CA LEU A 62 16.28 1.00 -7.76
C LEU A 62 16.17 2.42 -7.18
N LEU A 63 16.71 2.63 -5.97
CA LEU A 63 16.71 3.93 -5.30
C LEU A 63 17.58 4.96 -6.05
N LEU A 64 18.72 4.54 -6.58
CA LEU A 64 19.63 5.39 -7.36
C LEU A 64 19.02 5.85 -8.70
N GLN A 65 18.15 5.05 -9.31
CA GLN A 65 17.46 5.41 -10.55
C GLN A 65 16.45 6.53 -10.37
N LYS A 66 15.96 6.76 -9.14
CA LYS A 66 14.98 7.78 -8.79
C LYS A 66 13.77 7.81 -9.76
N PRO A 67 13.07 6.68 -9.99
CA PRO A 67 11.95 6.65 -10.91
C PRO A 67 10.80 7.54 -10.43
N ASN A 68 9.98 8.05 -11.37
CA ASN A 68 8.80 8.86 -11.05
C ASN A 68 7.73 8.10 -10.24
N LEU A 69 7.74 6.78 -10.32
CA LEU A 69 6.92 5.87 -9.52
C LEU A 69 7.78 4.70 -9.05
N LEU A 70 7.91 4.55 -7.74
CA LEU A 70 8.65 3.50 -7.08
C LEU A 70 7.67 2.48 -6.50
N LEU A 71 7.82 1.20 -6.85
CA LEU A 71 7.00 0.10 -6.32
C LEU A 71 7.88 -0.77 -5.42
N LEU A 72 7.55 -0.83 -4.14
CA LEU A 72 8.28 -1.58 -3.12
C LEU A 72 7.38 -2.63 -2.49
N ASP A 73 7.79 -3.88 -2.58
CA ASP A 73 7.13 -5.02 -1.94
C ASP A 73 8.04 -5.57 -0.86
N GLU A 74 7.61 -5.45 0.40
CA GLU A 74 8.33 -5.87 1.61
C GLU A 74 9.81 -5.45 1.65
N PRO A 75 10.14 -4.17 1.41
CA PRO A 75 11.54 -3.73 1.28
C PRO A 75 12.35 -3.84 2.56
N THR A 76 11.68 -4.03 3.70
CA THR A 76 12.32 -4.11 5.03
C THR A 76 12.74 -5.53 5.43
N ASN A 77 12.33 -6.59 4.71
CA ASN A 77 12.52 -7.98 5.12
C ASN A 77 13.98 -8.41 5.33
N HIS A 78 14.94 -7.77 4.69
CA HIS A 78 16.36 -8.13 4.80
C HIS A 78 17.20 -6.98 5.34
N LEU A 79 16.57 -5.97 5.94
CA LEU A 79 17.25 -4.82 6.52
C LEU A 79 17.37 -4.97 8.03
N ASP A 80 18.54 -4.62 8.56
CA ASP A 80 18.70 -4.36 9.97
C ASP A 80 18.03 -3.04 10.40
N LEU A 81 17.99 -2.77 11.69
CA LEU A 81 17.30 -1.60 12.22
C LEU A 81 17.86 -0.28 11.67
N GLU A 82 19.17 -0.18 11.49
CA GLU A 82 19.84 1.04 11.01
C GLU A 82 19.48 1.28 9.54
N SER A 83 19.60 0.26 8.70
CA SER A 83 19.24 0.34 7.28
C SER A 83 17.75 0.61 7.07
N ARG A 84 16.88 0.07 7.94
CA ARG A 84 15.44 0.35 7.91
C ARG A 84 15.16 1.82 8.24
N ASN A 85 15.76 2.36 9.29
CA ASN A 85 15.60 3.77 9.67
C ASN A 85 16.10 4.71 8.56
N TRP A 86 17.22 4.36 7.94
CA TRP A 86 17.73 5.10 6.80
C TRP A 86 16.76 5.07 5.62
N LEU A 87 16.20 3.89 5.28
CA LEU A 87 15.22 3.76 4.19
C LEU A 87 13.94 4.57 4.48
N GLU A 88 13.49 4.59 5.73
CA GLU A 88 12.38 5.42 6.19
C GLU A 88 12.62 6.90 5.88
N ASP A 89 13.78 7.42 6.29
CA ASP A 89 14.15 8.82 6.05
C ASP A 89 14.32 9.11 4.55
N TYR A 90 14.88 8.17 3.80
CA TYR A 90 15.00 8.29 2.35
C TYR A 90 13.63 8.41 1.68
N LEU A 91 12.67 7.55 2.03
CA LEU A 91 11.32 7.55 1.45
C LEU A 91 10.50 8.76 1.88
N LYS A 92 10.64 9.27 3.10
CA LYS A 92 10.01 10.53 3.53
C LYS A 92 10.40 11.72 2.67
N ASN A 93 11.66 11.72 2.19
CA ASN A 93 12.22 12.78 1.37
C ASN A 93 12.23 12.43 -0.13
N TYR A 94 11.61 11.32 -0.52
CA TYR A 94 11.56 10.91 -1.92
C TYR A 94 10.76 11.92 -2.75
N PRO A 95 11.33 12.47 -3.86
CA PRO A 95 10.72 13.59 -4.57
C PRO A 95 9.50 13.18 -5.44
N PHE A 96 9.33 11.89 -5.69
CA PHE A 96 8.29 11.37 -6.57
C PHE A 96 7.31 10.47 -5.81
N ALA A 97 6.39 9.82 -6.53
CA ALA A 97 5.44 8.90 -5.94
C ALA A 97 6.08 7.53 -5.64
N PHE A 98 5.64 6.90 -4.55
CA PHE A 98 5.93 5.49 -4.30
C PHE A 98 4.69 4.75 -3.80
N VAL A 99 4.66 3.45 -4.07
CA VAL A 99 3.69 2.49 -3.52
C VAL A 99 4.48 1.48 -2.69
N LEU A 100 4.04 1.28 -1.46
CA LEU A 100 4.70 0.43 -0.48
C LEU A 100 3.74 -0.66 -0.02
N ILE A 101 4.16 -1.92 -0.10
CA ILE A 101 3.52 -3.05 0.54
C ILE A 101 4.44 -3.49 1.68
N SER A 102 3.91 -3.57 2.91
CA SER A 102 4.67 -4.02 4.06
C SER A 102 3.76 -4.56 5.17
N HIS A 103 4.26 -5.54 5.94
CA HIS A 103 3.66 -6.00 7.17
C HIS A 103 4.16 -5.23 8.41
N ASP A 104 5.18 -4.39 8.26
CA ASP A 104 5.69 -3.53 9.32
C ASP A 104 4.80 -2.31 9.51
N ARG A 105 3.93 -2.38 10.51
CA ARG A 105 2.95 -1.32 10.83
C ARG A 105 3.61 0.01 11.17
N TYR A 106 4.72 -0.03 11.93
CA TYR A 106 5.45 1.19 12.27
C TYR A 106 6.02 1.86 11.03
N PHE A 107 6.68 1.07 10.17
CA PHE A 107 7.24 1.57 8.92
C PHE A 107 6.18 2.18 8.01
N LEU A 108 5.00 1.54 7.90
CA LEU A 108 3.87 2.12 7.18
C LEU A 108 3.40 3.43 7.81
N ASP A 109 3.20 3.46 9.13
CA ASP A 109 2.64 4.63 9.80
C ASP A 109 3.49 5.89 9.64
N VAL A 110 4.83 5.74 9.73
CA VAL A 110 5.75 6.87 9.62
C VAL A 110 6.07 7.30 8.19
N THR A 111 5.85 6.41 7.20
CA THR A 111 6.29 6.63 5.82
C THR A 111 5.15 7.01 4.88
N VAL A 112 3.94 6.40 5.03
CA VAL A 112 2.86 6.60 4.08
C VAL A 112 1.92 7.74 4.49
N ARG A 113 1.34 8.41 3.48
CA ARG A 113 0.34 9.46 3.64
C ARG A 113 -1.04 9.06 3.15
N LYS A 114 -1.15 7.94 2.48
CA LYS A 114 -2.39 7.36 1.97
C LYS A 114 -2.30 5.85 2.02
N THR A 115 -3.40 5.20 2.32
CA THR A 115 -3.51 3.73 2.32
C THR A 115 -4.55 3.30 1.30
N LEU A 116 -4.18 2.33 0.46
CA LEU A 116 -5.08 1.64 -0.46
C LEU A 116 -5.42 0.29 0.15
N GLU A 117 -6.69 0.07 0.46
CA GLU A 117 -7.20 -1.22 0.90
C GLU A 117 -7.95 -1.89 -0.24
N ILE A 118 -7.61 -3.13 -0.53
CA ILE A 118 -8.41 -3.98 -1.42
C ILE A 118 -9.35 -4.79 -0.53
N TRP A 119 -10.64 -4.46 -0.56
CA TRP A 119 -11.65 -5.12 0.24
C TRP A 119 -12.92 -5.34 -0.57
N ASN A 120 -13.49 -6.53 -0.48
CA ASN A 120 -14.70 -6.94 -1.22
C ASN A 120 -14.60 -6.63 -2.73
N LYS A 121 -13.47 -6.99 -3.37
CA LYS A 121 -13.16 -6.77 -4.79
C LYS A 121 -13.18 -5.29 -5.23
N ARG A 122 -13.07 -4.37 -4.28
CA ARG A 122 -13.01 -2.92 -4.53
C ARG A 122 -11.79 -2.32 -3.87
N ILE A 123 -11.34 -1.20 -4.41
CA ILE A 123 -10.24 -0.43 -3.85
C ILE A 123 -10.83 0.72 -3.03
N HIS A 124 -10.39 0.82 -1.78
CA HIS A 124 -10.74 1.89 -0.87
C HIS A 124 -9.50 2.73 -0.57
N LEU A 125 -9.61 4.03 -0.78
CA LEU A 125 -8.52 4.98 -0.52
C LEU A 125 -8.78 5.72 0.79
N TYR A 126 -7.82 5.64 1.71
CA TYR A 126 -7.81 6.37 2.97
C TYR A 126 -6.70 7.41 2.95
N SER A 127 -7.02 8.63 3.37
CA SER A 127 -6.07 9.72 3.52
C SER A 127 -5.55 9.77 4.96
N GLY A 128 -4.25 9.91 5.11
CA GLY A 128 -3.56 9.92 6.39
C GLY A 128 -2.55 8.80 6.51
N ASN A 129 -1.98 8.66 7.70
CA ASN A 129 -1.07 7.59 8.06
C ASN A 129 -1.80 6.26 8.29
N TYR A 130 -1.05 5.20 8.57
CA TYR A 130 -1.61 3.86 8.76
C TYR A 130 -2.54 3.76 9.97
N ASP A 131 -2.26 4.47 11.06
CA ASP A 131 -3.12 4.49 12.25
C ASP A 131 -4.49 5.11 11.95
N LYS A 132 -4.54 6.19 11.16
CA LYS A 132 -5.82 6.77 10.71
C LYS A 132 -6.62 5.81 9.85
N TYR A 133 -5.95 5.05 8.99
CA TYR A 133 -6.60 3.99 8.23
C TYR A 133 -7.21 2.92 9.16
N LEU A 134 -6.47 2.45 10.17
CA LEU A 134 -6.96 1.44 11.11
C LEU A 134 -8.21 1.94 11.87
N ALA A 135 -8.18 3.19 12.33
CA ALA A 135 -9.35 3.79 12.99
C ALA A 135 -10.57 3.84 12.06
N ALA A 136 -10.40 4.33 10.83
CA ALA A 136 -11.48 4.38 9.84
C ALA A 136 -11.98 2.99 9.44
N LYS A 137 -11.10 1.98 9.35
CA LYS A 137 -11.46 0.59 9.09
C LYS A 137 -12.33 0.02 10.22
N THR A 138 -11.96 0.27 11.48
CA THR A 138 -12.71 -0.17 12.66
C THR A 138 -14.09 0.45 12.67
N GLU A 139 -14.19 1.77 12.51
CA GLU A 139 -15.47 2.47 12.45
C GLU A 139 -16.39 1.94 11.34
N ARG A 140 -15.84 1.74 10.13
CA ARG A 140 -16.60 1.16 9.01
C ARG A 140 -17.12 -0.24 9.33
N ARG A 141 -16.30 -1.07 9.99
CA ARG A 141 -16.70 -2.42 10.38
C ARG A 141 -17.85 -2.38 11.38
N GLU A 142 -17.77 -1.56 12.42
CA GLU A 142 -18.84 -1.38 13.42
C GLU A 142 -20.14 -0.92 12.77
N GLN A 143 -20.06 0.04 11.84
CA GLN A 143 -21.22 0.52 11.08
C GLN A 143 -21.85 -0.61 10.23
N LEU A 144 -21.03 -1.42 9.57
CA LEU A 144 -21.48 -2.54 8.73
C LEU A 144 -22.14 -3.62 9.58
N GLU A 145 -21.56 -3.98 10.72
CA GLU A 145 -22.11 -4.97 11.66
C GLU A 145 -23.44 -4.49 12.25
N ALA A 146 -23.53 -3.22 12.61
CA ALA A 146 -24.79 -2.62 13.09
C ALA A 146 -25.86 -2.61 12.00
N ALA A 147 -25.52 -2.23 10.77
CA ALA A 147 -26.44 -2.23 9.64
C ALA A 147 -26.93 -3.66 9.31
N TYR A 148 -26.04 -4.64 9.33
CA TYR A 148 -26.38 -6.06 9.14
C TYR A 148 -27.35 -6.57 10.21
N LYS A 149 -27.07 -6.26 11.49
CA LYS A 149 -27.96 -6.64 12.61
C LYS A 149 -29.35 -6.02 12.44
N ASN A 150 -29.43 -4.72 12.17
CA ASN A 150 -30.69 -4.02 11.96
C ASN A 150 -31.46 -4.59 10.77
N GLN A 151 -30.79 -4.90 9.67
CA GLN A 151 -31.42 -5.52 8.51
C GLN A 151 -31.95 -6.91 8.83
N ARG A 152 -31.18 -7.73 9.56
CA ARG A 152 -31.60 -9.07 9.97
C ARG A 152 -32.83 -9.02 10.85
N GLU A 153 -32.87 -8.15 11.86
CA GLU A 153 -34.02 -7.95 12.72
C GLU A 153 -35.26 -7.51 11.91
N ARG A 154 -35.07 -6.63 10.92
CA ARG A 154 -36.13 -6.19 10.02
C ARG A 154 -36.68 -7.31 9.16
N ILE A 155 -35.81 -8.13 8.59
CA ILE A 155 -36.20 -9.31 7.81
C ILE A 155 -37.02 -10.28 8.68
N GLU A 156 -36.51 -10.59 9.86
CA GLU A 156 -37.23 -11.48 10.82
C GLU A 156 -38.62 -10.96 11.18
N GLN A 157 -38.76 -9.67 11.47
CA GLN A 157 -40.08 -9.05 11.74
C GLN A 157 -41.02 -9.18 10.54
N LEU A 158 -40.54 -8.99 9.32
CA LEU A 158 -41.33 -9.15 8.10
C LEU A 158 -41.78 -10.60 7.91
N GLU A 159 -40.86 -11.55 8.09
CA GLU A 159 -41.13 -12.98 7.96
C GLU A 159 -42.13 -13.46 9.02
N VAL A 160 -42.00 -13.06 10.28
CA VAL A 160 -42.95 -13.37 11.36
C VAL A 160 -44.34 -12.82 11.03
N PHE A 161 -44.43 -11.56 10.55
CA PHE A 161 -45.70 -10.98 10.17
C PHE A 161 -46.36 -11.75 9.00
N ILE A 162 -45.58 -12.02 7.94
CA ILE A 162 -46.07 -12.75 6.77
C ILE A 162 -46.55 -14.13 7.16
N ASN A 163 -45.79 -14.90 7.95
CA ASN A 163 -46.17 -16.24 8.38
C ASN A 163 -47.40 -16.25 9.25
N ARG A 164 -47.56 -15.28 10.17
CA ARG A 164 -48.72 -15.18 11.08
C ARG A 164 -50.02 -14.88 10.35
N PHE A 165 -49.97 -14.02 9.31
CA PHE A 165 -51.18 -13.50 8.67
C PHE A 165 -51.42 -14.02 7.27
N ARG A 166 -50.58 -14.94 6.77
CA ARG A 166 -50.59 -15.47 5.39
C ARG A 166 -51.96 -16.00 4.94
N TYR A 167 -52.71 -16.59 5.84
CA TYR A 167 -54.00 -17.23 5.55
C TYR A 167 -55.22 -16.37 5.91
N GLN A 168 -55.04 -15.15 6.37
CA GLN A 168 -56.14 -14.26 6.74
C GLN A 168 -56.53 -13.36 5.58
N ALA A 169 -57.75 -13.59 5.02
CA ALA A 169 -58.26 -12.83 3.86
C ALA A 169 -58.30 -11.30 4.12
N THR A 170 -58.67 -10.89 5.35
CA THR A 170 -58.71 -9.47 5.76
C THR A 170 -57.36 -8.80 5.79
N LYS A 171 -56.27 -9.55 5.87
CA LYS A 171 -54.88 -9.06 5.89
C LYS A 171 -54.13 -9.26 4.58
N ALA A 172 -54.72 -9.85 3.56
CA ALA A 172 -54.09 -10.24 2.30
C ALA A 172 -53.29 -9.07 1.64
N LYS A 173 -53.91 -7.88 1.58
CA LYS A 173 -53.24 -6.69 1.00
C LYS A 173 -51.99 -6.24 1.78
N GLN A 174 -52.05 -6.34 3.12
CA GLN A 174 -50.90 -5.99 3.99
C GLN A 174 -49.79 -7.03 3.84
N VAL A 175 -50.12 -8.32 3.81
CA VAL A 175 -49.16 -9.41 3.59
C VAL A 175 -48.46 -9.27 2.26
N GLN A 176 -49.19 -9.02 1.17
CA GLN A 176 -48.57 -8.76 -0.15
C GLN A 176 -47.62 -7.56 -0.14
N SER A 177 -47.99 -6.47 0.57
CA SER A 177 -47.12 -5.31 0.71
C SER A 177 -45.80 -5.67 1.44
N ARG A 178 -45.89 -6.49 2.49
CA ARG A 178 -44.67 -6.92 3.25
C ARG A 178 -43.83 -7.92 2.47
N ILE A 179 -44.41 -8.78 1.66
CA ILE A 179 -43.65 -9.65 0.74
C ILE A 179 -42.86 -8.80 -0.27
N LYS A 180 -43.50 -7.81 -0.89
CA LYS A 180 -42.82 -6.91 -1.83
C LYS A 180 -41.70 -6.08 -1.15
N GLU A 181 -41.88 -5.72 0.12
CA GLU A 181 -40.87 -5.05 0.91
C GLU A 181 -39.68 -6.00 1.13
N LEU A 182 -39.92 -7.25 1.53
CA LEU A 182 -38.89 -8.26 1.75
C LEU A 182 -38.09 -8.58 0.46
N GLU A 183 -38.79 -8.70 -0.67
CA GLU A 183 -38.15 -8.96 -1.98
C GLU A 183 -37.24 -7.81 -2.46
N LYS A 184 -37.51 -6.58 -2.01
CA LYS A 184 -36.67 -5.40 -2.36
C LYS A 184 -35.45 -5.21 -1.47
N ILE A 185 -35.34 -5.96 -0.38
CA ILE A 185 -34.19 -5.83 0.52
C ILE A 185 -32.96 -6.49 -0.13
N GLU A 186 -32.00 -5.67 -0.52
CA GLU A 186 -30.67 -6.15 -0.88
C GLU A 186 -29.94 -6.60 0.39
N ARG A 187 -29.66 -7.88 0.49
CA ARG A 187 -29.01 -8.45 1.68
C ARG A 187 -27.59 -7.94 1.81
N ILE A 188 -27.28 -7.40 2.97
CA ILE A 188 -25.92 -7.01 3.33
C ILE A 188 -25.12 -8.30 3.54
N GLU A 189 -24.08 -8.50 2.75
CA GLU A 189 -23.12 -9.58 2.95
C GLU A 189 -21.94 -9.02 3.74
N ILE A 190 -21.64 -9.64 4.89
CA ILE A 190 -20.39 -9.39 5.60
C ILE A 190 -19.37 -10.34 4.97
N PRO A 191 -18.36 -9.83 4.25
CA PRO A 191 -17.31 -10.68 3.72
C PRO A 191 -16.62 -11.41 4.87
N GLU A 192 -16.38 -12.71 4.72
CA GLU A 192 -15.50 -13.43 5.64
C GLU A 192 -14.14 -12.73 5.61
N GLU A 193 -13.63 -12.33 6.79
CA GLU A 193 -12.26 -11.85 6.87
C GLU A 193 -11.37 -12.98 6.36
N GLU A 194 -10.53 -12.66 5.38
CA GLU A 194 -9.41 -13.53 5.05
C GLU A 194 -8.68 -13.80 6.36
N LYS A 195 -8.77 -15.04 6.83
CA LYS A 195 -8.03 -15.48 8.00
C LYS A 195 -6.57 -15.19 7.70
N THR A 196 -6.04 -14.19 8.36
CA THR A 196 -4.61 -13.88 8.27
C THR A 196 -3.90 -15.17 8.66
N VAL A 197 -3.32 -15.83 7.68
CA VAL A 197 -2.44 -16.97 7.92
C VAL A 197 -1.22 -16.40 8.60
N HIS A 198 -1.10 -16.67 9.92
CA HIS A 198 0.05 -16.32 10.73
C HIS A 198 1.23 -17.24 10.42
#